data_410529ead43237ce82d225511e6e2f3c
#
_entry.id   410529ead43237ce82d225511e6e2f3c
#
_cell.length_a   1.000
_cell.length_b   1.000
_cell.length_c   1.000
_cell.angle_alpha   90.00
_cell.angle_beta   90.00
_cell.angle_gamma   90.00
#
_symmetry.space_group_name_H-M   'P 1'
#
loop_
_entity.id
_entity.type
_entity.pdbx_description
1 polymer ?
#
loop_
_entity_poly.entity_id
_entity_poly.type
_entity_poly.pdbx_seq_one_letter_code
_entity_poly.pdbx_strand_id
1 'polypeptide(L)'
;MRTIPFVHWIANAAARLVGPHGAVTQEARNAACSRQSVYNHAVKVKAAVEAEHGGGPTRAELIARIESLERENNQLWEWLFQTIEFPRIKQQMFTAVALGMGVSLNQVRILLAILLGARAAPSRSTIHRWAQAAGRAAGVVLEKLDHACRLFVLVGCLDEIFFHRRPVLVGVEPHSMVWFLGKKADNRRGSTWFAELQHWSSLRYVTSDAGTGLQAGIAQLQRHQRATDQVPVEKGLDVFHTKREVHRVLNTMWQHVERYWELAEEASRAVEKRRQQGLSVRGKTHSEHRAWEKASRVFNLYEKKEAVWKRVEQALDVFRPDGQLNDRAWAEQQVAWALPRLAGSEWSKVRRLLQNKESFTFLDRLHDQLDQLSLPETLRHALVRLWWLRQQLPRKSAGTAAGGYRHAVWLVQRVFCEKLDPQWRESYRRVAAVLRQTVRASSAVECMNSVLRMHQSRHRTLTPDLLNLKRLYWNTRVFHGGKRKGLCPYEHLGVKLPTYDFWSLLQAEMQAALAQAKVDAKSKNGTIAA
;
A
#
# COMPACT_ATOMS: atom_id res chain seq x y z
N MET A 1 -25.86 3.86 32.26
CA MET A 1 -25.95 2.38 32.21
C MET A 1 -26.46 1.96 30.84
N ARG A 2 -25.76 1.10 30.10
CA ARG A 2 -26.29 0.54 28.84
C ARG A 2 -27.45 -0.42 29.21
N THR A 3 -28.64 -0.15 28.69
CA THR A 3 -29.78 -1.05 28.80
C THR A 3 -29.52 -2.30 27.99
N ILE A 4 -29.43 -3.45 28.64
CA ILE A 4 -29.25 -4.74 27.95
C ILE A 4 -30.59 -5.11 27.32
N PRO A 5 -30.65 -5.39 26.00
CA PRO A 5 -31.88 -5.78 25.32
C PRO A 5 -32.54 -7.01 25.97
N PHE A 6 -33.86 -7.05 26.03
CA PHE A 6 -34.65 -8.13 26.64
C PHE A 6 -34.30 -9.53 26.10
N VAL A 7 -33.91 -9.60 24.84
CA VAL A 7 -33.46 -10.83 24.17
C VAL A 7 -32.30 -11.52 24.93
N HIS A 8 -31.38 -10.73 25.47
CA HIS A 8 -30.27 -11.26 26.27
C HIS A 8 -30.68 -11.72 27.67
N TRP A 9 -31.84 -11.30 28.16
CA TRP A 9 -32.32 -11.77 29.47
C TRP A 9 -32.71 -13.26 29.44
N ILE A 10 -33.32 -13.70 28.33
CA ILE A 10 -33.70 -15.10 28.11
C ILE A 10 -32.45 -15.98 27.95
N ALA A 11 -31.48 -15.55 27.10
CA ALA A 11 -30.22 -16.26 26.95
C ALA A 11 -29.44 -16.34 28.26
N ASN A 12 -29.42 -15.26 29.05
CA ASN A 12 -28.81 -15.20 30.35
C ASN A 12 -29.48 -16.17 31.34
N ALA A 13 -30.83 -16.27 31.32
CA ALA A 13 -31.56 -17.20 32.15
C ALA A 13 -31.30 -18.66 31.76
N ALA A 14 -31.28 -18.96 30.45
CA ALA A 14 -30.94 -20.27 29.93
C ALA A 14 -29.52 -20.69 30.32
N ALA A 15 -28.53 -19.81 30.14
CA ALA A 15 -27.13 -20.06 30.53
C ALA A 15 -26.98 -20.40 32.03
N ARG A 16 -27.79 -19.77 32.90
CA ARG A 16 -27.74 -20.00 34.35
C ARG A 16 -28.51 -21.24 34.80
N LEU A 17 -29.67 -21.50 34.21
CA LEU A 17 -30.60 -22.55 34.72
C LEU A 17 -30.32 -23.92 34.11
N VAL A 18 -29.91 -23.98 32.83
CA VAL A 18 -29.74 -25.23 32.08
C VAL A 18 -28.43 -25.33 31.33
N GLY A 19 -27.63 -24.26 31.27
CA GLY A 19 -26.39 -24.23 30.53
C GLY A 19 -25.27 -25.09 31.15
N PRO A 20 -24.33 -25.60 30.34
CA PRO A 20 -23.18 -26.37 30.79
C PRO A 20 -22.21 -25.51 31.61
N HIS A 21 -21.21 -26.16 32.21
CA HIS A 21 -20.18 -25.45 32.99
C HIS A 21 -19.49 -24.38 32.11
N GLY A 22 -19.42 -23.16 32.60
CA GLY A 22 -18.85 -22.01 31.87
C GLY A 22 -19.85 -21.19 31.04
N ALA A 23 -21.08 -21.66 30.78
CA ALA A 23 -22.09 -20.96 29.98
C ALA A 23 -22.39 -19.54 30.49
N VAL A 24 -22.48 -19.32 31.81
CA VAL A 24 -22.66 -17.99 32.40
C VAL A 24 -21.53 -17.02 32.02
N THR A 25 -20.29 -17.52 31.96
CA THR A 25 -19.12 -16.69 31.60
C THR A 25 -19.14 -16.34 30.12
N GLN A 26 -19.51 -17.29 29.27
CA GLN A 26 -19.63 -17.09 27.85
C GLN A 26 -20.73 -16.09 27.52
N GLU A 27 -21.91 -16.27 28.13
CA GLU A 27 -23.05 -15.38 27.89
C GLU A 27 -22.82 -13.97 28.43
N ALA A 28 -22.15 -13.81 29.56
CA ALA A 28 -21.72 -12.49 30.05
C ALA A 28 -20.83 -11.74 29.05
N ARG A 29 -19.97 -12.46 28.32
CA ARG A 29 -19.16 -11.89 27.21
C ARG A 29 -20.02 -11.54 26.02
N ASN A 30 -20.91 -12.43 25.58
CA ASN A 30 -21.79 -12.24 24.44
C ASN A 30 -22.72 -11.02 24.63
N ALA A 31 -23.30 -10.90 25.81
CA ALA A 31 -24.18 -9.79 26.20
C ALA A 31 -23.42 -8.51 26.64
N ALA A 32 -22.09 -8.53 26.62
CA ALA A 32 -21.22 -7.44 27.11
C ALA A 32 -21.65 -6.94 28.52
N CYS A 33 -21.96 -7.85 29.42
CA CYS A 33 -22.43 -7.58 30.78
C CYS A 33 -21.63 -8.35 31.86
N SER A 34 -21.84 -8.00 33.14
CA SER A 34 -21.21 -8.74 34.22
C SER A 34 -21.89 -10.11 34.45
N ARG A 35 -21.16 -11.08 34.99
CA ARG A 35 -21.76 -12.34 35.46
C ARG A 35 -22.92 -12.11 36.45
N GLN A 36 -22.80 -11.08 37.30
CA GLN A 36 -23.86 -10.72 38.23
C GLN A 36 -25.12 -10.29 37.48
N SER A 37 -25.00 -9.59 36.37
CA SER A 37 -26.14 -9.23 35.50
C SER A 37 -26.82 -10.50 34.95
N VAL A 38 -26.06 -11.51 34.54
CA VAL A 38 -26.62 -12.80 34.08
C VAL A 38 -27.44 -13.47 35.20
N TYR A 39 -26.94 -13.51 36.43
CA TYR A 39 -27.69 -14.04 37.58
C TYR A 39 -28.96 -13.23 37.86
N ASN A 40 -28.87 -11.90 37.84
CA ASN A 40 -30.01 -11.01 38.08
C ASN A 40 -31.10 -11.18 37.02
N HIS A 41 -30.72 -11.36 35.76
CA HIS A 41 -31.67 -11.63 34.67
C HIS A 41 -32.36 -12.99 34.86
N ALA A 42 -31.62 -14.02 35.25
CA ALA A 42 -32.20 -15.33 35.54
C ALA A 42 -33.23 -15.29 36.70
N VAL A 43 -32.97 -14.53 37.77
CA VAL A 43 -33.92 -14.32 38.87
C VAL A 43 -35.17 -13.60 38.41
N LYS A 44 -35.02 -12.53 37.58
CA LYS A 44 -36.16 -11.77 37.06
C LYS A 44 -37.04 -12.60 36.11
N VAL A 45 -36.41 -13.37 35.20
CA VAL A 45 -37.14 -14.26 34.29
C VAL A 45 -37.88 -15.34 35.08
N LYS A 46 -37.23 -15.94 36.11
CA LYS A 46 -37.86 -16.92 37.00
C LYS A 46 -39.06 -16.32 37.74
N ALA A 47 -38.90 -15.14 38.35
CA ALA A 47 -39.97 -14.44 39.07
C ALA A 47 -41.16 -14.08 38.16
N ALA A 48 -40.90 -13.67 36.92
CA ALA A 48 -41.95 -13.37 35.94
C ALA A 48 -42.75 -14.63 35.57
N VAL A 49 -42.08 -15.77 35.40
CA VAL A 49 -42.74 -17.06 35.10
C VAL A 49 -43.54 -17.56 36.31
N GLU A 50 -43.01 -17.42 37.55
CA GLU A 50 -43.70 -17.78 38.77
C GLU A 50 -44.98 -16.92 39.00
N ALA A 51 -44.91 -15.61 38.66
CA ALA A 51 -46.06 -14.71 38.77
C ALA A 51 -47.19 -15.04 37.79
N GLU A 52 -46.86 -15.53 36.60
CA GLU A 52 -47.82 -15.88 35.54
C GLU A 52 -48.54 -17.23 35.84
N HIS A 53 -47.91 -18.14 36.59
CA HIS A 53 -48.44 -19.50 36.79
C HIS A 53 -48.99 -19.79 38.20
N GLY A 54 -49.04 -18.81 39.12
CA GLY A 54 -49.78 -18.88 40.42
C GLY A 54 -49.28 -19.90 41.44
N GLY A 55 -48.28 -20.65 41.20
CA GLY A 55 -47.61 -21.57 42.11
C GLY A 55 -46.29 -22.00 41.49
N GLY A 56 -45.18 -21.86 42.18
CA GLY A 56 -43.82 -21.98 41.66
C GLY A 56 -43.67 -23.10 40.62
N PRO A 57 -43.35 -22.73 39.35
CA PRO A 57 -43.26 -23.74 38.30
C PRO A 57 -42.16 -24.74 38.62
N THR A 58 -42.42 -25.99 38.33
CA THR A 58 -41.44 -27.06 38.45
C THR A 58 -40.23 -26.77 37.57
N ARG A 59 -39.07 -27.31 37.92
CA ARG A 59 -37.85 -27.17 37.09
C ARG A 59 -38.10 -27.58 35.65
N ALA A 60 -38.92 -28.59 35.40
CA ALA A 60 -39.27 -29.07 34.07
C ALA A 60 -40.08 -28.04 33.27
N GLU A 61 -41.06 -27.38 33.89
CA GLU A 61 -41.87 -26.32 33.28
C GLU A 61 -41.04 -25.08 32.94
N LEU A 62 -40.08 -24.71 33.82
CA LEU A 62 -39.16 -23.62 33.58
C LEU A 62 -38.23 -23.91 32.36
N ILE A 63 -37.71 -25.14 32.29
CA ILE A 63 -36.90 -25.59 31.16
C ILE A 63 -37.71 -25.53 29.86
N ALA A 64 -38.93 -26.11 29.87
CA ALA A 64 -39.79 -26.09 28.68
C ALA A 64 -40.14 -24.66 28.22
N ARG A 65 -40.35 -23.74 29.17
CA ARG A 65 -40.62 -22.33 28.83
C ARG A 65 -39.41 -21.62 28.28
N ILE A 66 -38.20 -21.87 28.84
CA ILE A 66 -36.96 -21.32 28.32
C ILE A 66 -36.72 -21.82 26.91
N GLU A 67 -36.82 -23.12 26.66
CA GLU A 67 -36.66 -23.69 25.31
C GLU A 67 -37.69 -23.16 24.31
N SER A 68 -38.93 -22.88 24.75
CA SER A 68 -39.95 -22.23 23.94
C SER A 68 -39.55 -20.79 23.57
N LEU A 69 -39.09 -20.02 24.54
CA LEU A 69 -38.66 -18.65 24.35
C LEU A 69 -37.38 -18.56 23.51
N GLU A 70 -36.47 -19.51 23.63
CA GLU A 70 -35.28 -19.59 22.76
C GLU A 70 -35.66 -19.91 21.33
N ARG A 71 -36.62 -20.82 21.09
CA ARG A 71 -37.13 -21.12 19.75
C ARG A 71 -37.81 -19.90 19.12
N GLU A 72 -38.65 -19.20 19.86
CA GLU A 72 -39.31 -17.98 19.42
C GLU A 72 -38.31 -16.87 19.14
N ASN A 73 -37.30 -16.72 19.98
CA ASN A 73 -36.22 -15.77 19.79
C ASN A 73 -35.41 -16.09 18.53
N ASN A 74 -35.07 -17.36 18.30
CA ASN A 74 -34.37 -17.78 17.05
C ASN A 74 -35.22 -17.52 15.81
N GLN A 75 -36.53 -17.77 15.86
CA GLN A 75 -37.46 -17.44 14.77
C GLN A 75 -37.54 -15.94 14.51
N LEU A 76 -37.56 -15.11 15.59
CA LEU A 76 -37.54 -13.65 15.45
C LEU A 76 -36.21 -13.15 14.85
N TRP A 77 -35.08 -13.77 15.22
CA TRP A 77 -33.79 -13.45 14.62
C TRP A 77 -33.74 -13.86 13.15
N GLU A 78 -34.20 -15.05 12.78
CA GLU A 78 -34.29 -15.48 11.40
C GLU A 78 -35.19 -14.54 10.57
N TRP A 79 -36.34 -14.14 11.15
CA TRP A 79 -37.23 -13.17 10.51
C TRP A 79 -36.58 -11.78 10.37
N LEU A 80 -35.87 -11.31 11.39
CA LEU A 80 -35.15 -10.03 11.34
C LEU A 80 -34.05 -10.06 10.28
N PHE A 81 -33.29 -11.15 10.18
CA PHE A 81 -32.30 -11.33 9.12
C PHE A 81 -32.92 -11.40 7.72
N GLN A 82 -34.08 -12.01 7.58
CA GLN A 82 -34.80 -12.07 6.31
C GLN A 82 -35.40 -10.71 5.90
N THR A 83 -35.69 -9.83 6.86
CA THR A 83 -36.26 -8.50 6.63
C THR A 83 -35.25 -7.39 6.50
N ILE A 84 -33.91 -7.65 6.51
CA ILE A 84 -32.93 -6.64 6.14
C ILE A 84 -33.20 -6.21 4.70
N GLU A 85 -33.82 -5.06 4.54
CA GLU A 85 -34.02 -4.46 3.22
C GLU A 85 -32.70 -4.20 2.54
N PHE A 86 -32.44 -4.92 1.46
CA PHE A 86 -31.29 -4.72 0.59
C PHE A 86 -31.77 -4.21 -0.77
N PRO A 87 -32.29 -2.95 -0.82
CA PRO A 87 -32.88 -2.38 -2.01
C PRO A 87 -31.84 -2.25 -3.13
N ARG A 88 -32.31 -2.11 -4.35
CA ARG A 88 -31.47 -2.05 -5.56
C ARG A 88 -30.33 -1.05 -5.46
N ILE A 89 -30.56 0.09 -4.80
CA ILE A 89 -29.50 1.10 -4.60
C ILE A 89 -28.35 0.58 -3.71
N LYS A 90 -28.67 -0.17 -2.65
CA LYS A 90 -27.64 -0.82 -1.80
C LYS A 90 -26.92 -1.94 -2.56
N GLN A 91 -27.60 -2.68 -3.44
CA GLN A 91 -26.97 -3.68 -4.30
C GLN A 91 -25.99 -3.04 -5.30
N GLN A 92 -26.36 -1.89 -5.87
CA GLN A 92 -25.47 -1.10 -6.74
C GLN A 92 -24.27 -0.55 -5.97
N MET A 93 -24.48 0.00 -4.77
CA MET A 93 -23.42 0.44 -3.86
C MET A 93 -22.45 -0.71 -3.54
N PHE A 94 -22.98 -1.85 -3.09
CA PHE A 94 -22.19 -3.04 -2.80
C PHE A 94 -21.36 -3.48 -4.01
N THR A 95 -21.99 -3.50 -5.20
CA THR A 95 -21.32 -3.84 -6.46
C THR A 95 -20.17 -2.88 -6.76
N ALA A 96 -20.39 -1.57 -6.66
CA ALA A 96 -19.37 -0.55 -6.94
C ALA A 96 -18.20 -0.64 -5.97
N VAL A 97 -18.46 -0.76 -4.66
CA VAL A 97 -17.46 -0.90 -3.62
C VAL A 97 -16.65 -2.18 -3.81
N ALA A 98 -17.32 -3.33 -3.97
CA ALA A 98 -16.66 -4.62 -4.14
C ALA A 98 -15.73 -4.65 -5.38
N LEU A 99 -16.19 -4.11 -6.52
CA LEU A 99 -15.36 -3.99 -7.73
C LEU A 99 -14.20 -3.00 -7.56
N GLY A 100 -14.41 -1.91 -6.86
CA GLY A 100 -13.35 -0.97 -6.46
C GLY A 100 -12.28 -1.66 -5.64
N MET A 101 -12.68 -2.49 -4.68
CA MET A 101 -11.79 -3.33 -3.86
C MET A 101 -11.07 -4.44 -4.65
N GLY A 102 -11.49 -4.73 -5.87
CA GLY A 102 -10.89 -5.76 -6.70
C GLY A 102 -11.59 -7.12 -6.70
N VAL A 103 -12.80 -7.20 -6.16
CA VAL A 103 -13.65 -8.39 -6.27
C VAL A 103 -14.10 -8.56 -7.72
N SER A 104 -14.12 -9.78 -8.26
CA SER A 104 -14.56 -10.04 -9.64
C SER A 104 -16.08 -10.00 -9.76
N LEU A 105 -16.61 -9.77 -10.98
CA LEU A 105 -18.05 -9.78 -11.25
C LEU A 105 -18.74 -11.08 -10.80
N ASN A 106 -18.07 -12.23 -10.98
CA ASN A 106 -18.61 -13.52 -10.54
C ASN A 106 -18.67 -13.63 -9.02
N GLN A 107 -17.63 -13.16 -8.32
CA GLN A 107 -17.60 -13.15 -6.86
C GLN A 107 -18.69 -12.20 -6.32
N VAL A 108 -18.87 -11.00 -6.91
CA VAL A 108 -19.97 -10.10 -6.55
C VAL A 108 -21.31 -10.79 -6.69
N ARG A 109 -21.55 -11.53 -7.79
CA ARG A 109 -22.79 -12.29 -7.98
C ARG A 109 -23.01 -13.35 -6.90
N ILE A 110 -21.95 -14.07 -6.54
CA ILE A 110 -22.01 -15.09 -5.47
C ILE A 110 -22.33 -14.43 -4.12
N LEU A 111 -21.67 -13.34 -3.78
CA LEU A 111 -21.92 -12.62 -2.53
C LEU A 111 -23.35 -12.07 -2.48
N LEU A 112 -23.87 -11.50 -3.58
CA LEU A 112 -25.25 -11.06 -3.67
C LEU A 112 -26.26 -12.24 -3.60
N ALA A 113 -25.90 -13.41 -4.14
CA ALA A 113 -26.73 -14.60 -4.02
C ALA A 113 -26.79 -15.15 -2.58
N ILE A 114 -25.71 -15.02 -1.82
CA ILE A 114 -25.69 -15.36 -0.38
C ILE A 114 -26.59 -14.39 0.40
N LEU A 115 -26.53 -13.09 0.09
CA LEU A 115 -27.29 -12.06 0.81
C LEU A 115 -28.79 -12.04 0.47
N LEU A 116 -29.16 -12.36 -0.76
CA LEU A 116 -30.53 -12.20 -1.29
C LEU A 116 -31.22 -13.54 -1.57
N GLY A 117 -30.49 -14.63 -1.52
CA GLY A 117 -30.92 -15.92 -2.08
C GLY A 117 -30.70 -16.00 -3.59
N ALA A 118 -30.49 -17.20 -4.09
CA ALA A 118 -30.09 -17.45 -5.49
C ALA A 118 -31.14 -16.95 -6.52
N ARG A 119 -32.43 -16.98 -6.17
CA ARG A 119 -33.52 -16.54 -7.06
C ARG A 119 -33.65 -15.03 -7.16
N ALA A 120 -33.37 -14.29 -6.08
CA ALA A 120 -33.50 -12.84 -6.03
C ALA A 120 -32.19 -12.12 -6.43
N ALA A 121 -31.07 -12.82 -6.51
CA ALA A 121 -29.80 -12.25 -6.88
C ALA A 121 -29.80 -11.74 -8.33
N PRO A 122 -29.22 -10.55 -8.59
CA PRO A 122 -29.16 -10.00 -9.94
C PRO A 122 -28.29 -10.86 -10.85
N SER A 123 -28.66 -10.91 -12.13
CA SER A 123 -27.90 -11.62 -13.16
C SER A 123 -26.50 -10.98 -13.35
N ARG A 124 -25.54 -11.75 -13.86
CA ARG A 124 -24.21 -11.23 -14.19
C ARG A 124 -24.26 -10.04 -15.15
N SER A 125 -25.18 -10.04 -16.12
CA SER A 125 -25.37 -8.95 -17.06
C SER A 125 -25.90 -7.67 -16.38
N THR A 126 -26.78 -7.83 -15.39
CA THR A 126 -27.27 -6.71 -14.57
C THR A 126 -26.14 -6.10 -13.75
N ILE A 127 -25.33 -6.93 -13.05
CA ILE A 127 -24.16 -6.48 -12.29
C ILE A 127 -23.15 -5.79 -13.20
N HIS A 128 -22.93 -6.32 -14.41
CA HIS A 128 -22.03 -5.70 -15.39
C HIS A 128 -22.52 -4.32 -15.84
N ARG A 129 -23.84 -4.16 -16.12
CA ARG A 129 -24.43 -2.84 -16.44
C ARG A 129 -24.25 -1.83 -15.28
N TRP A 130 -24.44 -2.27 -14.04
CA TRP A 130 -24.21 -1.43 -12.86
C TRP A 130 -22.73 -1.01 -12.75
N ALA A 131 -21.83 -1.96 -12.97
CA ALA A 131 -20.39 -1.71 -12.98
C ALA A 131 -19.98 -0.67 -14.04
N GLN A 132 -20.52 -0.79 -15.25
CA GLN A 132 -20.25 0.19 -16.32
C GLN A 132 -20.83 1.57 -15.99
N ALA A 133 -22.06 1.64 -15.48
CA ALA A 133 -22.67 2.91 -15.08
C ALA A 133 -21.85 3.58 -13.95
N ALA A 134 -21.47 2.82 -12.92
CA ALA A 134 -20.62 3.30 -11.84
C ALA A 134 -19.23 3.74 -12.34
N GLY A 135 -18.63 3.00 -13.27
CA GLY A 135 -17.34 3.33 -13.85
C GLY A 135 -17.35 4.61 -14.69
N ARG A 136 -18.41 4.83 -15.49
CA ARG A 136 -18.58 6.10 -16.23
C ARG A 136 -18.77 7.27 -15.28
N ALA A 137 -19.65 7.13 -14.27
CA ALA A 137 -19.83 8.16 -13.25
C ALA A 137 -18.52 8.45 -12.50
N ALA A 138 -17.75 7.41 -12.15
CA ALA A 138 -16.42 7.59 -11.55
C ALA A 138 -15.47 8.36 -12.47
N GLY A 139 -15.56 8.18 -13.79
CA GLY A 139 -14.77 8.96 -14.75
C GLY A 139 -15.07 10.46 -14.66
N VAL A 140 -16.35 10.84 -14.66
CA VAL A 140 -16.79 12.25 -14.54
C VAL A 140 -16.39 12.84 -13.19
N VAL A 141 -16.59 12.09 -12.09
CA VAL A 141 -16.15 12.51 -10.74
C VAL A 141 -14.63 12.76 -10.73
N LEU A 142 -13.86 11.82 -11.28
CA LEU A 142 -12.40 11.93 -11.32
C LEU A 142 -11.92 13.14 -12.13
N GLU A 143 -12.56 13.47 -13.23
CA GLU A 143 -12.19 14.64 -14.02
C GLU A 143 -12.32 15.93 -13.20
N LYS A 144 -13.42 16.08 -12.44
CA LYS A 144 -13.64 17.20 -11.51
C LYS A 144 -12.60 17.21 -10.39
N LEU A 145 -12.34 16.04 -9.79
CA LEU A 145 -11.37 15.90 -8.69
C LEU A 145 -9.92 16.08 -9.15
N ASP A 146 -9.56 15.60 -10.33
CA ASP A 146 -8.25 15.82 -10.93
C ASP A 146 -7.99 17.32 -11.16
N HIS A 147 -8.99 18.05 -11.62
CA HIS A 147 -8.88 19.51 -11.75
C HIS A 147 -8.60 20.17 -10.39
N ALA A 148 -9.31 19.80 -9.33
CA ALA A 148 -9.06 20.30 -7.98
C ALA A 148 -7.68 19.88 -7.43
N CYS A 149 -7.19 18.69 -7.77
CA CYS A 149 -5.90 18.17 -7.31
C CYS A 149 -4.70 18.80 -8.01
N ARG A 150 -4.85 19.38 -9.20
CA ARG A 150 -3.73 19.87 -10.04
C ARG A 150 -2.76 20.78 -9.30
N LEU A 151 -3.26 21.66 -8.45
CA LEU A 151 -2.44 22.61 -7.69
C LEU A 151 -1.65 21.96 -6.54
N PHE A 152 -2.05 20.78 -6.07
CA PHE A 152 -1.49 20.11 -4.91
C PHE A 152 -0.52 18.99 -5.27
N VAL A 153 -0.59 18.45 -6.49
CA VAL A 153 0.30 17.38 -6.97
C VAL A 153 1.60 17.99 -7.45
N LEU A 154 2.53 18.18 -6.52
CA LEU A 154 3.87 18.76 -6.79
C LEU A 154 4.92 17.69 -7.10
N VAL A 155 4.73 16.47 -6.60
CA VAL A 155 5.65 15.34 -6.74
C VAL A 155 4.89 14.13 -7.28
N GLY A 156 5.47 13.44 -8.25
CA GLY A 156 4.89 12.24 -8.85
C GLY A 156 5.85 11.06 -8.91
N CYS A 157 5.38 9.88 -8.53
CA CYS A 157 6.01 8.60 -8.83
C CYS A 157 5.29 8.01 -10.05
N LEU A 158 6.03 7.75 -11.12
CA LEU A 158 5.47 7.33 -12.41
C LEU A 158 5.98 5.95 -12.80
N ASP A 159 5.09 5.09 -13.28
CA ASP A 159 5.43 3.76 -13.80
C ASP A 159 4.32 3.25 -14.73
N GLU A 160 4.55 2.14 -15.43
CA GLU A 160 3.52 1.45 -16.21
C GLU A 160 3.36 -0.01 -15.78
N ILE A 161 2.11 -0.48 -15.80
CA ILE A 161 1.77 -1.89 -15.63
C ILE A 161 1.00 -2.39 -16.86
N PHE A 162 1.20 -3.65 -17.24
CA PHE A 162 0.56 -4.21 -18.44
C PHE A 162 -0.63 -5.11 -18.08
N PHE A 163 -1.78 -4.83 -18.69
CA PHE A 163 -2.94 -5.70 -18.69
C PHE A 163 -3.16 -6.25 -20.12
N HIS A 164 -2.89 -7.55 -20.29
CA HIS A 164 -2.99 -8.20 -21.61
C HIS A 164 -2.31 -7.42 -22.74
N ARG A 165 -1.04 -7.11 -22.57
CA ARG A 165 -0.18 -6.34 -23.50
C ARG A 165 -0.56 -4.85 -23.67
N ARG A 166 -1.61 -4.36 -23.04
CA ARG A 166 -1.96 -2.94 -23.02
C ARG A 166 -1.38 -2.27 -21.79
N PRO A 167 -0.64 -1.19 -21.92
CA PRO A 167 -0.09 -0.46 -20.79
C PRO A 167 -1.20 0.32 -20.07
N VAL A 168 -1.11 0.33 -18.75
CA VAL A 168 -1.81 1.27 -17.88
C VAL A 168 -0.74 2.20 -17.31
N LEU A 169 -0.83 3.48 -17.65
CA LEU A 169 0.03 4.52 -17.12
C LEU A 169 -0.43 4.84 -15.70
N VAL A 170 0.49 4.83 -14.76
CA VAL A 170 0.21 5.02 -13.33
C VAL A 170 1.05 6.17 -12.79
N GLY A 171 0.40 7.13 -12.13
CA GLY A 171 1.04 8.22 -11.43
C GLY A 171 0.47 8.37 -10.02
N VAL A 172 1.33 8.34 -9.02
CA VAL A 172 0.95 8.42 -7.59
C VAL A 172 1.72 9.55 -6.93
N GLU A 173 1.02 10.40 -6.19
CA GLU A 173 1.65 11.38 -5.30
C GLU A 173 2.13 10.65 -4.03
N PRO A 174 3.45 10.64 -3.72
CA PRO A 174 4.01 9.70 -2.75
C PRO A 174 3.69 10.03 -1.28
N HIS A 175 3.33 11.26 -0.95
CA HIS A 175 3.07 11.65 0.44
C HIS A 175 1.65 11.33 0.86
N SER A 176 0.68 11.67 0.02
CA SER A 176 -0.75 11.40 0.24
C SER A 176 -1.19 10.02 -0.23
N MET A 177 -0.48 9.43 -1.19
CA MET A 177 -0.88 8.25 -1.97
C MET A 177 -2.06 8.52 -2.93
N VAL A 178 -2.30 9.77 -3.31
CA VAL A 178 -3.27 10.06 -4.36
C VAL A 178 -2.80 9.45 -5.67
N TRP A 179 -3.63 8.59 -6.21
CA TRP A 179 -3.46 8.04 -7.54
C TRP A 179 -3.98 9.05 -8.56
N PHE A 180 -3.12 10.01 -8.96
CA PHE A 180 -3.52 11.14 -9.78
C PHE A 180 -3.58 10.80 -11.27
N LEU A 181 -2.81 9.82 -11.76
CA LEU A 181 -2.84 9.35 -13.15
C LEU A 181 -3.11 7.86 -13.20
N GLY A 182 -4.20 7.47 -13.84
CA GLY A 182 -4.59 6.08 -14.09
C GLY A 182 -5.21 5.96 -15.47
N LYS A 183 -4.41 5.68 -16.51
CA LYS A 183 -4.86 5.67 -17.90
C LYS A 183 -4.50 4.37 -18.60
N LYS A 184 -5.51 3.63 -19.06
CA LYS A 184 -5.28 2.53 -20.01
C LYS A 184 -4.99 3.11 -21.37
N ALA A 185 -3.79 2.86 -21.89
CA ALA A 185 -3.31 3.41 -23.14
C ALA A 185 -3.10 2.31 -24.22
N ASP A 186 -3.04 2.72 -25.47
CA ASP A 186 -2.75 1.79 -26.59
C ASP A 186 -1.27 1.46 -26.67
N ASN A 187 -0.42 2.38 -26.23
CA ASN A 187 1.03 2.23 -26.23
C ASN A 187 1.64 3.06 -25.08
N ARG A 188 2.95 2.87 -24.86
CA ARG A 188 3.74 3.60 -23.85
C ARG A 188 4.73 4.61 -24.46
N ARG A 189 4.43 5.17 -25.63
CA ARG A 189 5.30 6.15 -26.29
C ARG A 189 5.37 7.45 -25.52
N GLY A 190 6.42 8.22 -25.77
CA GLY A 190 6.61 9.52 -25.10
C GLY A 190 5.45 10.49 -25.33
N SER A 191 4.88 10.53 -26.53
CA SER A 191 3.69 11.34 -26.83
C SER A 191 2.47 10.95 -25.99
N THR A 192 2.28 9.66 -25.71
CA THR A 192 1.18 9.17 -24.86
C THR A 192 1.36 9.61 -23.41
N TRP A 193 2.59 9.50 -22.88
CA TRP A 193 2.91 10.01 -21.54
C TRP A 193 2.77 11.52 -21.45
N PHE A 194 3.29 12.25 -22.45
CA PHE A 194 3.19 13.71 -22.50
C PHE A 194 1.74 14.19 -22.49
N ALA A 195 0.87 13.57 -23.31
CA ALA A 195 -0.55 13.92 -23.38
C ALA A 195 -1.25 13.86 -22.03
N GLU A 196 -0.88 12.91 -21.18
CA GLU A 196 -1.46 12.78 -19.82
C GLU A 196 -0.76 13.73 -18.81
N LEU A 197 0.57 13.85 -18.87
CA LEU A 197 1.34 14.63 -17.90
C LEU A 197 1.16 16.15 -18.04
N GLN A 198 0.92 16.67 -19.24
CA GLN A 198 0.72 18.10 -19.48
C GLN A 198 -0.48 18.69 -18.70
N HIS A 199 -1.43 17.86 -18.28
CA HIS A 199 -2.56 18.28 -17.46
C HIS A 199 -2.17 18.60 -16.01
N TRP A 200 -0.97 18.21 -15.55
CA TRP A 200 -0.47 18.38 -14.18
C TRP A 200 0.55 19.51 -14.11
N SER A 201 0.07 20.75 -14.35
CA SER A 201 0.92 21.96 -14.48
C SER A 201 1.75 22.30 -13.24
N SER A 202 1.28 21.91 -12.04
CA SER A 202 2.02 22.15 -10.79
C SER A 202 3.09 21.11 -10.46
N LEU A 203 3.24 20.09 -11.29
CA LEU A 203 4.22 19.04 -11.08
C LEU A 203 5.65 19.61 -11.19
N ARG A 204 6.45 19.49 -10.11
CA ARG A 204 7.81 20.02 -9.98
C ARG A 204 8.88 18.94 -9.98
N TYR A 205 8.53 17.74 -9.51
CA TYR A 205 9.46 16.63 -9.44
C TYR A 205 8.77 15.32 -9.78
N VAL A 206 9.44 14.51 -10.59
CA VAL A 206 9.01 13.13 -10.87
C VAL A 206 10.13 12.15 -10.60
N THR A 207 9.80 11.03 -9.98
CA THR A 207 10.67 9.86 -9.92
C THR A 207 10.09 8.75 -10.77
N SER A 208 10.94 8.13 -11.58
CA SER A 208 10.54 7.13 -12.56
C SER A 208 11.65 6.12 -12.82
N ASP A 209 11.29 5.00 -13.43
CA ASP A 209 12.28 4.09 -13.98
C ASP A 209 12.99 4.66 -15.23
N ALA A 210 13.95 3.92 -15.75
CA ALA A 210 14.66 4.28 -16.99
C ALA A 210 13.91 3.86 -18.27
N GLY A 211 12.60 3.66 -18.21
CA GLY A 211 11.77 3.28 -19.37
C GLY A 211 11.79 4.34 -20.47
N THR A 212 12.18 3.96 -21.70
CA THR A 212 12.43 4.91 -22.80
C THR A 212 11.22 5.77 -23.15
N GLY A 213 10.01 5.19 -23.13
CA GLY A 213 8.77 5.92 -23.42
C GLY A 213 8.44 6.96 -22.36
N LEU A 214 8.51 6.59 -21.10
CA LEU A 214 8.28 7.51 -19.97
C LEU A 214 9.34 8.63 -19.95
N GLN A 215 10.61 8.29 -20.16
CA GLN A 215 11.69 9.26 -20.24
C GLN A 215 11.47 10.29 -21.38
N ALA A 216 11.05 9.81 -22.56
CA ALA A 216 10.72 10.69 -23.69
C ALA A 216 9.51 11.59 -23.39
N GLY A 217 8.49 11.07 -22.68
CA GLY A 217 7.32 11.85 -22.26
C GLY A 217 7.66 12.96 -21.30
N ILE A 218 8.49 12.69 -20.29
CA ILE A 218 8.98 13.69 -19.34
C ILE A 218 9.82 14.76 -20.07
N ALA A 219 10.69 14.35 -20.99
CA ALA A 219 11.48 15.30 -21.78
C ALA A 219 10.60 16.20 -22.68
N GLN A 220 9.48 15.68 -23.21
CA GLN A 220 8.49 16.48 -23.93
C GLN A 220 7.79 17.48 -23.00
N LEU A 221 7.40 17.05 -21.80
CA LEU A 221 6.81 17.93 -20.79
C LEU A 221 7.77 19.07 -20.40
N GLN A 222 9.04 18.76 -20.13
CA GLN A 222 10.06 19.76 -19.82
C GLN A 222 10.22 20.80 -20.94
N ARG A 223 10.23 20.38 -22.21
CA ARG A 223 10.29 21.28 -23.37
C ARG A 223 9.05 22.16 -23.46
N HIS A 224 7.87 21.58 -23.26
CA HIS A 224 6.61 22.32 -23.26
C HIS A 224 6.58 23.37 -22.14
N GLN A 225 6.97 23.00 -20.92
CA GLN A 225 7.03 23.93 -19.78
C GLN A 225 7.99 25.09 -20.04
N ARG A 226 9.18 24.84 -20.62
CA ARG A 226 10.11 25.92 -21.01
C ARG A 226 9.52 26.83 -22.08
N ALA A 227 8.81 26.27 -23.06
CA ALA A 227 8.17 27.04 -24.13
C ALA A 227 6.98 27.90 -23.62
N THR A 228 6.40 27.55 -22.49
CA THR A 228 5.28 28.27 -21.84
C THR A 228 5.71 29.07 -20.61
N ASP A 229 7.02 29.32 -20.45
CA ASP A 229 7.62 30.05 -19.33
C ASP A 229 7.27 29.48 -17.94
N GLN A 230 7.07 28.16 -17.88
CA GLN A 230 6.88 27.42 -16.65
C GLN A 230 8.20 26.80 -16.17
N VAL A 231 8.35 26.66 -14.87
CA VAL A 231 9.50 25.93 -14.30
C VAL A 231 9.45 24.48 -14.74
N PRO A 232 10.48 23.98 -15.44
CA PRO A 232 10.50 22.60 -15.92
C PRO A 232 10.49 21.60 -14.77
N VAL A 233 9.73 20.51 -14.92
CA VAL A 233 9.73 19.41 -13.96
C VAL A 233 11.12 18.81 -13.84
N GLU A 234 11.59 18.65 -12.62
CA GLU A 234 12.83 17.93 -12.33
C GLU A 234 12.58 16.42 -12.38
N LYS A 235 13.59 15.68 -12.82
CA LYS A 235 13.51 14.23 -12.97
C LYS A 235 14.54 13.53 -12.10
N GLY A 236 14.08 12.59 -11.29
CA GLY A 236 14.91 11.66 -10.54
C GLY A 236 14.76 10.23 -11.05
N LEU A 237 15.86 9.50 -11.07
CA LEU A 237 15.83 8.06 -11.35
C LEU A 237 15.47 7.30 -10.07
N ASP A 238 14.62 6.28 -10.24
CA ASP A 238 14.19 5.45 -9.12
C ASP A 238 15.33 4.59 -8.55
N VAL A 239 15.72 4.92 -7.33
CA VAL A 239 16.75 4.17 -6.57
C VAL A 239 16.33 2.71 -6.34
N PHE A 240 15.04 2.43 -6.16
CA PHE A 240 14.55 1.06 -5.96
C PHE A 240 14.83 0.18 -7.20
N HIS A 241 14.59 0.70 -8.40
CA HIS A 241 14.89 -0.02 -9.64
C HIS A 241 16.39 -0.27 -9.83
N THR A 242 17.24 0.68 -9.44
CA THR A 242 18.69 0.50 -9.45
C THR A 242 19.10 -0.61 -8.47
N LYS A 243 18.63 -0.59 -7.22
CA LYS A 243 18.88 -1.63 -6.23
C LYS A 243 18.39 -3.01 -6.70
N ARG A 244 17.17 -3.08 -7.25
CA ARG A 244 16.58 -4.32 -7.80
C ARG A 244 17.44 -4.93 -8.91
N GLU A 245 17.98 -4.10 -9.80
CA GLU A 245 18.84 -4.59 -10.89
C GLU A 245 20.16 -5.16 -10.35
N VAL A 246 20.75 -4.52 -9.35
CA VAL A 246 21.95 -5.04 -8.67
C VAL A 246 21.67 -6.38 -7.99
N HIS A 247 20.58 -6.46 -7.21
CA HIS A 247 20.20 -7.71 -6.55
C HIS A 247 19.96 -8.84 -7.56
N ARG A 248 19.40 -8.54 -8.73
CA ARG A 248 19.24 -9.53 -9.81
C ARG A 248 20.59 -10.08 -10.27
N VAL A 249 21.59 -9.21 -10.47
CA VAL A 249 22.95 -9.63 -10.88
C VAL A 249 23.62 -10.42 -9.76
N LEU A 250 23.59 -9.95 -8.53
CA LEU A 250 24.18 -10.64 -7.37
C LEU A 250 23.54 -12.01 -7.14
N ASN A 251 22.21 -12.12 -7.25
CA ASN A 251 21.52 -13.42 -7.14
C ASN A 251 21.96 -14.40 -8.24
N THR A 252 22.14 -13.94 -9.48
CA THR A 252 22.67 -14.78 -10.55
C THR A 252 24.10 -15.24 -10.26
N MET A 253 24.94 -14.36 -9.73
CA MET A 253 26.31 -14.71 -9.31
C MET A 253 26.29 -15.71 -8.15
N TRP A 254 25.37 -15.54 -7.18
CA TRP A 254 25.22 -16.47 -6.06
C TRP A 254 24.80 -17.87 -6.53
N GLN A 255 23.87 -17.97 -7.47
CA GLN A 255 23.49 -19.26 -8.09
C GLN A 255 24.69 -19.96 -8.75
N HIS A 256 25.63 -19.17 -9.32
CA HIS A 256 26.87 -19.75 -9.84
C HIS A 256 27.77 -20.26 -8.70
N VAL A 257 27.87 -19.52 -7.57
CA VAL A 257 28.61 -20.00 -6.40
C VAL A 257 28.05 -21.33 -5.90
N GLU A 258 26.74 -21.41 -5.68
CA GLU A 258 26.06 -22.63 -5.22
C GLU A 258 26.37 -23.81 -6.16
N ARG A 259 26.23 -23.60 -7.48
CA ARG A 259 26.50 -24.64 -8.46
C ARG A 259 27.95 -25.15 -8.42
N TYR A 260 28.95 -24.26 -8.27
CA TYR A 260 30.34 -24.70 -8.22
C TYR A 260 30.70 -25.34 -6.87
N TRP A 261 30.06 -24.97 -5.79
CA TRP A 261 30.18 -25.66 -4.51
C TRP A 261 29.60 -27.08 -4.59
N GLU A 262 28.41 -27.25 -5.14
CA GLU A 262 27.80 -28.56 -5.38
C GLU A 262 28.73 -29.48 -6.19
N LEU A 263 29.33 -28.96 -7.27
CA LEU A 263 30.29 -29.72 -8.09
C LEU A 263 31.56 -30.09 -7.31
N ALA A 264 32.05 -29.22 -6.42
CA ALA A 264 33.22 -29.50 -5.58
C ALA A 264 32.89 -30.57 -4.53
N GLU A 265 31.74 -30.50 -3.88
CA GLU A 265 31.25 -31.51 -2.94
C GLU A 265 31.01 -32.88 -3.63
N GLU A 266 30.48 -32.90 -4.85
CA GLU A 266 30.34 -34.14 -5.64
C GLU A 266 31.71 -34.75 -5.94
N ALA A 267 32.70 -33.93 -6.28
CA ALA A 267 34.07 -34.38 -6.48
C ALA A 267 34.66 -34.97 -5.19
N SER A 268 34.44 -34.34 -4.03
CA SER A 268 34.87 -34.83 -2.73
C SER A 268 34.18 -36.18 -2.39
N ARG A 269 32.86 -36.25 -2.59
CA ARG A 269 32.11 -37.51 -2.39
C ARG A 269 32.61 -38.63 -3.29
N ALA A 270 32.98 -38.32 -4.54
CA ALA A 270 33.55 -39.31 -5.46
C ALA A 270 34.94 -39.82 -5.01
N VAL A 271 35.79 -38.94 -4.43
CA VAL A 271 37.07 -39.35 -3.82
C VAL A 271 36.83 -40.24 -2.61
N GLU A 272 35.96 -39.86 -1.70
CA GLU A 272 35.65 -40.59 -0.49
C GLU A 272 35.06 -41.97 -0.79
N LYS A 273 34.12 -42.08 -1.74
CA LYS A 273 33.56 -43.36 -2.19
C LYS A 273 34.65 -44.34 -2.72
N ARG A 274 35.61 -43.82 -3.51
CA ARG A 274 36.73 -44.64 -4.01
C ARG A 274 37.66 -45.06 -2.89
N ARG A 275 37.93 -44.21 -1.90
CA ARG A 275 38.73 -44.54 -0.72
C ARG A 275 38.09 -45.68 0.07
N GLN A 276 36.77 -45.62 0.29
CA GLN A 276 36.01 -46.66 0.97
C GLN A 276 36.03 -47.98 0.22
N GLN A 277 36.13 -47.94 -1.12
CA GLN A 277 36.22 -49.11 -1.98
C GLN A 277 37.65 -49.65 -2.12
N GLY A 278 38.65 -49.08 -1.48
CA GLY A 278 40.05 -49.45 -1.62
C GLY A 278 40.68 -49.18 -3.00
N LEU A 279 40.02 -48.32 -3.81
CA LEU A 279 40.46 -47.97 -5.17
C LEU A 279 41.39 -46.76 -5.17
N SER A 280 42.31 -46.69 -6.16
CA SER A 280 43.19 -45.51 -6.32
C SER A 280 42.39 -44.23 -6.50
N VAL A 281 42.74 -43.20 -5.73
CA VAL A 281 42.09 -41.88 -5.72
C VAL A 281 42.92 -40.80 -6.43
N ARG A 282 44.16 -41.08 -6.87
CA ARG A 282 45.14 -40.08 -7.37
C ARG A 282 44.54 -39.09 -8.41
N GLY A 283 43.88 -39.58 -9.46
CA GLY A 283 43.29 -38.72 -10.50
C GLY A 283 42.05 -37.96 -10.01
N LYS A 284 41.26 -38.55 -9.10
CA LYS A 284 40.04 -37.94 -8.53
C LYS A 284 40.39 -36.82 -7.52
N THR A 285 41.44 -36.99 -6.73
CA THR A 285 41.94 -35.95 -5.81
C THR A 285 42.38 -34.69 -6.56
N HIS A 286 43.01 -34.84 -7.73
CA HIS A 286 43.39 -33.69 -8.54
C HIS A 286 42.14 -32.99 -9.14
N SER A 287 41.12 -33.75 -9.52
CA SER A 287 39.85 -33.18 -9.99
C SER A 287 39.08 -32.45 -8.88
N GLU A 288 39.06 -33.04 -7.68
CA GLU A 288 38.51 -32.43 -6.47
C GLU A 288 39.20 -31.10 -6.15
N HIS A 289 40.53 -31.08 -6.11
CA HIS A 289 41.29 -29.85 -5.84
C HIS A 289 40.93 -28.74 -6.85
N ARG A 290 40.91 -29.05 -8.14
CA ARG A 290 40.51 -28.06 -9.17
C ARG A 290 39.07 -27.59 -9.03
N ALA A 291 38.14 -28.47 -8.59
CA ALA A 291 36.76 -28.10 -8.36
C ALA A 291 36.65 -27.11 -7.19
N TRP A 292 37.35 -27.37 -6.07
CA TRP A 292 37.40 -26.44 -4.94
C TRP A 292 38.11 -25.12 -5.24
N GLU A 293 39.19 -25.15 -6.02
CA GLU A 293 39.84 -23.89 -6.48
C GLU A 293 38.88 -23.05 -7.33
N LYS A 294 38.08 -23.69 -8.18
CA LYS A 294 37.12 -23.00 -9.02
C LYS A 294 35.98 -22.43 -8.19
N ALA A 295 35.42 -23.21 -7.25
CA ALA A 295 34.39 -22.76 -6.32
C ALA A 295 34.87 -21.57 -5.50
N SER A 296 36.07 -21.63 -4.95
CA SER A 296 36.68 -20.53 -4.18
C SER A 296 36.88 -19.26 -5.04
N ARG A 297 37.32 -19.40 -6.29
CA ARG A 297 37.47 -18.25 -7.21
C ARG A 297 36.14 -17.56 -7.50
N VAL A 298 35.08 -18.33 -7.75
CA VAL A 298 33.74 -17.79 -8.03
C VAL A 298 33.19 -17.11 -6.78
N PHE A 299 33.33 -17.72 -5.61
CA PHE A 299 32.91 -17.13 -4.34
C PHE A 299 33.64 -15.82 -4.03
N ASN A 300 34.97 -15.81 -4.14
CA ASN A 300 35.76 -14.60 -3.92
C ASN A 300 35.40 -13.46 -4.90
N LEU A 301 35.01 -13.79 -6.14
CA LEU A 301 34.51 -12.81 -7.10
C LEU A 301 33.18 -12.23 -6.64
N TYR A 302 32.24 -13.08 -6.18
CA TYR A 302 30.96 -12.64 -5.63
C TYR A 302 31.16 -11.70 -4.44
N GLU A 303 31.95 -12.09 -3.44
CA GLU A 303 32.24 -11.27 -2.25
C GLU A 303 32.81 -9.89 -2.62
N LYS A 304 33.78 -9.86 -3.56
CA LYS A 304 34.37 -8.61 -4.05
C LYS A 304 33.31 -7.70 -4.66
N LYS A 305 32.42 -8.24 -5.50
CA LYS A 305 31.35 -7.46 -6.15
C LYS A 305 30.30 -7.00 -5.13
N GLU A 306 29.90 -7.86 -4.19
CA GLU A 306 28.99 -7.51 -3.11
C GLU A 306 29.56 -6.41 -2.21
N ALA A 307 30.83 -6.48 -1.84
CA ALA A 307 31.51 -5.43 -1.05
C ALA A 307 31.55 -4.09 -1.77
N VAL A 308 31.83 -4.08 -3.08
CA VAL A 308 31.75 -2.87 -3.92
C VAL A 308 30.33 -2.31 -3.90
N TRP A 309 29.32 -3.17 -4.06
CA TRP A 309 27.93 -2.73 -4.03
C TRP A 309 27.54 -2.13 -2.67
N LYS A 310 27.85 -2.79 -1.56
CA LYS A 310 27.56 -2.28 -0.21
C LYS A 310 28.09 -0.85 0.02
N ARG A 311 29.22 -0.52 -0.57
CA ARG A 311 29.77 0.84 -0.53
C ARG A 311 28.97 1.81 -1.43
N VAL A 312 28.65 1.43 -2.65
CA VAL A 312 27.88 2.26 -3.59
C VAL A 312 26.44 2.45 -3.12
N GLU A 313 25.85 1.43 -2.50
CA GLU A 313 24.48 1.53 -1.97
C GLU A 313 24.32 2.70 -1.01
N GLN A 314 25.37 3.00 -0.22
CA GLN A 314 25.40 4.15 0.69
C GLN A 314 25.33 5.49 -0.06
N ALA A 315 25.86 5.56 -1.28
CA ALA A 315 25.77 6.76 -2.11
C ALA A 315 24.32 7.08 -2.57
N LEU A 316 23.45 6.07 -2.55
CA LEU A 316 22.03 6.21 -2.89
C LEU A 316 21.15 6.51 -1.68
N ASP A 317 21.72 6.70 -0.49
CA ASP A 317 21.00 7.02 0.74
C ASP A 317 21.06 8.53 1.03
N VAL A 318 20.10 9.00 1.86
CA VAL A 318 20.02 10.40 2.30
C VAL A 318 21.19 10.77 3.24
N PHE A 319 21.68 9.79 3.98
CA PHE A 319 22.77 9.97 4.95
C PHE A 319 23.96 9.10 4.59
N ARG A 320 25.15 9.63 4.78
CA ARG A 320 26.40 8.89 4.76
C ARG A 320 26.51 7.97 5.99
N PRO A 321 27.42 6.99 6.00
CA PRO A 321 27.61 6.08 7.14
C PRO A 321 27.97 6.78 8.46
N ASP A 322 28.64 7.92 8.39
CA ASP A 322 29.01 8.76 9.54
C ASP A 322 27.87 9.62 10.08
N GLY A 323 26.69 9.55 9.45
CA GLY A 323 25.51 10.33 9.81
C GLY A 323 25.46 11.75 9.27
N GLN A 324 26.43 12.14 8.43
CA GLN A 324 26.33 13.40 7.68
C GLN A 324 25.29 13.30 6.57
N LEU A 325 24.72 14.44 6.22
CA LEU A 325 23.86 14.50 5.05
C LEU A 325 24.67 14.17 3.80
N ASN A 326 24.14 13.29 2.97
CA ASN A 326 24.76 12.96 1.69
C ASN A 326 24.60 14.10 0.69
N ASP A 327 25.56 14.27 -0.18
CA ASP A 327 25.51 15.21 -1.30
C ASP A 327 25.93 14.54 -2.61
N ARG A 328 25.61 15.20 -3.71
CA ARG A 328 25.90 14.69 -5.06
C ARG A 328 27.40 14.45 -5.26
N ALA A 329 28.27 15.34 -4.83
CA ALA A 329 29.71 15.25 -5.08
C ALA A 329 30.30 13.99 -4.43
N TRP A 330 29.94 13.75 -3.18
CA TRP A 330 30.38 12.53 -2.48
C TRP A 330 29.77 11.27 -3.13
N ALA A 331 28.48 11.31 -3.49
CA ALA A 331 27.80 10.18 -4.12
C ALA A 331 28.44 9.81 -5.47
N GLU A 332 28.70 10.79 -6.32
CA GLU A 332 29.37 10.61 -7.62
C GLU A 332 30.80 10.08 -7.45
N GLN A 333 31.52 10.52 -6.42
CA GLN A 333 32.84 9.99 -6.07
C GLN A 333 32.78 8.49 -5.73
N GLN A 334 31.80 8.07 -4.91
CA GLN A 334 31.64 6.64 -4.58
C GLN A 334 31.31 5.82 -5.83
N VAL A 335 30.46 6.33 -6.71
CA VAL A 335 30.14 5.67 -7.98
C VAL A 335 31.36 5.60 -8.88
N ALA A 336 32.09 6.68 -9.07
CA ALA A 336 33.32 6.72 -9.89
C ALA A 336 34.35 5.66 -9.41
N TRP A 337 34.52 5.53 -8.09
CA TRP A 337 35.37 4.48 -7.49
C TRP A 337 34.88 3.07 -7.82
N ALA A 338 33.57 2.85 -7.87
CA ALA A 338 32.97 1.52 -8.05
C ALA A 338 32.89 1.07 -9.51
N LEU A 339 32.67 1.98 -10.45
CA LEU A 339 32.43 1.67 -11.87
C LEU A 339 33.48 0.71 -12.48
N PRO A 340 34.81 0.92 -12.33
CA PRO A 340 35.82 -0.02 -12.85
C PRO A 340 35.79 -1.37 -12.11
N ARG A 341 35.35 -1.39 -10.85
CA ARG A 341 35.26 -2.59 -10.01
C ARG A 341 34.01 -3.43 -10.27
N LEU A 342 32.99 -2.83 -10.88
CA LEU A 342 31.76 -3.51 -11.37
C LEU A 342 31.90 -3.86 -12.87
N ALA A 343 33.09 -4.21 -13.32
CA ALA A 343 33.33 -4.66 -14.71
C ALA A 343 32.66 -6.02 -14.98
N GLY A 344 32.25 -6.24 -16.24
CA GLY A 344 31.54 -7.41 -16.73
C GLY A 344 30.28 -7.02 -17.53
N SER A 345 29.89 -7.85 -18.49
CA SER A 345 28.70 -7.60 -19.33
C SER A 345 27.41 -7.62 -18.50
N GLU A 346 27.33 -8.48 -17.50
CA GLU A 346 26.23 -8.61 -16.56
C GLU A 346 25.98 -7.35 -15.74
N TRP A 347 27.03 -6.53 -15.51
CA TRP A 347 26.96 -5.25 -14.79
C TRP A 347 26.69 -4.04 -15.69
N SER A 348 26.62 -4.21 -17.02
CA SER A 348 26.49 -3.10 -17.97
C SER A 348 25.28 -2.22 -17.70
N LYS A 349 24.12 -2.82 -17.41
CA LYS A 349 22.89 -2.09 -17.08
C LYS A 349 23.01 -1.35 -15.75
N VAL A 350 23.58 -1.98 -14.72
CA VAL A 350 23.83 -1.35 -13.41
C VAL A 350 24.74 -0.14 -13.57
N ARG A 351 25.87 -0.29 -14.29
CA ARG A 351 26.80 0.84 -14.54
C ARG A 351 26.09 2.01 -15.23
N ARG A 352 25.28 1.75 -16.24
CA ARG A 352 24.50 2.79 -16.93
C ARG A 352 23.53 3.51 -16.00
N LEU A 353 22.85 2.78 -15.08
CA LEU A 353 21.96 3.38 -14.10
C LEU A 353 22.72 4.25 -13.10
N LEU A 354 23.87 3.78 -12.59
CA LEU A 354 24.70 4.51 -11.65
C LEU A 354 25.37 5.75 -12.28
N GLN A 355 25.68 5.73 -13.57
CA GLN A 355 26.25 6.86 -14.31
C GLN A 355 25.21 7.92 -14.68
N ASN A 356 23.92 7.60 -14.55
CA ASN A 356 22.87 8.56 -14.85
C ASN A 356 22.83 9.66 -13.76
N LYS A 357 23.06 10.91 -14.18
CA LYS A 357 23.03 12.07 -13.27
C LYS A 357 21.72 12.23 -12.51
N GLU A 358 20.62 11.74 -13.07
CA GLU A 358 19.30 11.77 -12.45
C GLU A 358 19.17 10.87 -11.21
N SER A 359 20.10 9.92 -11.02
CA SER A 359 20.16 9.05 -9.84
C SER A 359 20.36 9.82 -8.54
N PHE A 360 20.89 11.04 -8.61
CA PHE A 360 21.22 11.88 -7.47
C PHE A 360 20.41 13.18 -7.38
N THR A 361 19.45 13.41 -8.28
CA THR A 361 18.60 14.62 -8.26
C THR A 361 17.86 14.80 -6.92
N PHE A 362 17.52 13.69 -6.25
CA PHE A 362 16.89 13.76 -4.94
C PHE A 362 17.79 14.40 -3.86
N LEU A 363 19.13 14.29 -3.99
CA LEU A 363 20.09 14.93 -3.09
C LEU A 363 20.13 16.44 -3.33
N ASP A 364 20.21 16.88 -4.59
CA ASP A 364 20.20 18.32 -4.91
C ASP A 364 18.92 18.95 -4.36
N ARG A 365 17.76 18.36 -4.67
CA ARG A 365 16.46 18.84 -4.14
C ARG A 365 16.41 18.89 -2.63
N LEU A 366 16.98 17.89 -1.96
CA LEU A 366 17.03 17.87 -0.50
C LEU A 366 17.83 19.05 0.04
N HIS A 367 19.02 19.33 -0.54
CA HIS A 367 19.84 20.48 -0.16
C HIS A 367 19.10 21.79 -0.44
N ASP A 368 18.54 21.98 -1.63
CA ASP A 368 17.76 23.17 -1.99
C ASP A 368 16.61 23.43 -1.03
N GLN A 369 15.86 22.37 -0.67
CA GLN A 369 14.76 22.48 0.29
C GLN A 369 15.21 22.82 1.71
N LEU A 370 16.36 22.32 2.13
CA LEU A 370 16.96 22.66 3.43
C LEU A 370 17.50 24.09 3.43
N ASP A 371 18.08 24.57 2.32
CA ASP A 371 18.57 25.93 2.15
C ASP A 371 17.42 26.95 2.16
N GLN A 372 16.28 26.62 1.55
CA GLN A 372 15.06 27.43 1.58
C GLN A 372 14.50 27.65 3.02
N LEU A 373 14.91 26.84 4.00
CA LEU A 373 14.52 27.08 5.40
C LEU A 373 15.20 28.30 6.01
N SER A 374 16.25 28.85 5.36
CA SER A 374 17.01 30.02 5.80
C SER A 374 17.53 29.92 7.23
N LEU A 375 17.96 28.71 7.63
CA LEU A 375 18.56 28.45 8.94
C LEU A 375 20.10 28.64 8.87
N PRO A 376 20.73 29.11 9.95
CA PRO A 376 22.19 29.11 10.04
C PRO A 376 22.76 27.70 9.76
N GLU A 377 23.83 27.63 9.00
CA GLU A 377 24.41 26.34 8.55
C GLU A 377 24.72 25.39 9.71
N THR A 378 25.33 25.91 10.78
CA THR A 378 25.66 25.13 11.99
C THR A 378 24.41 24.56 12.65
N LEU A 379 23.35 25.34 12.76
CA LEU A 379 22.06 24.89 13.31
C LEU A 379 21.42 23.84 12.40
N ARG A 380 21.40 24.09 11.08
CA ARG A 380 20.86 23.16 10.10
C ARG A 380 21.54 21.79 10.18
N HIS A 381 22.87 21.75 10.19
CA HIS A 381 23.65 20.52 10.33
C HIS A 381 23.38 19.82 11.67
N ALA A 382 23.31 20.59 12.76
CA ALA A 382 22.99 20.03 14.08
C ALA A 382 21.59 19.40 14.13
N LEU A 383 20.58 20.03 13.52
CA LEU A 383 19.21 19.52 13.48
C LEU A 383 19.07 18.29 12.56
N VAL A 384 19.75 18.28 11.41
CA VAL A 384 19.81 17.12 10.51
C VAL A 384 20.43 15.91 11.24
N ARG A 385 21.56 16.12 11.95
CA ARG A 385 22.20 15.08 12.76
C ARG A 385 21.30 14.60 13.91
N LEU A 386 20.58 15.52 14.58
CA LEU A 386 19.61 15.17 15.62
C LEU A 386 18.50 14.26 15.06
N TRP A 387 17.98 14.56 13.86
CA TRP A 387 16.99 13.75 13.19
C TRP A 387 17.53 12.35 12.86
N TRP A 388 18.73 12.26 12.29
CA TRP A 388 19.37 10.98 11.98
C TRP A 388 19.57 10.12 13.24
N LEU A 389 20.13 10.69 14.33
CA LEU A 389 20.29 10.00 15.60
C LEU A 389 18.94 9.49 16.14
N ARG A 390 17.88 10.28 16.00
CA ARG A 390 16.53 9.86 16.40
C ARG A 390 16.05 8.61 15.65
N GLN A 391 16.38 8.46 14.37
CA GLN A 391 16.04 7.27 13.59
C GLN A 391 16.82 6.03 14.03
N GLN A 392 18.00 6.21 14.63
CA GLN A 392 18.84 5.12 15.12
C GLN A 392 18.40 4.59 16.50
N LEU A 393 17.50 5.29 17.18
CA LEU A 393 17.00 4.84 18.47
C LEU A 393 16.09 3.61 18.28
N PRO A 394 16.28 2.55 19.09
CA PRO A 394 15.44 1.37 19.02
C PRO A 394 13.98 1.70 19.35
N ARG A 395 13.04 1.12 18.61
CA ARG A 395 11.59 1.32 18.83
C ARG A 395 11.09 0.67 20.11
N LYS A 396 11.78 -0.34 20.61
CA LYS A 396 11.47 -1.07 21.85
C LYS A 396 12.73 -1.16 22.71
N SER A 397 12.55 -0.77 23.96
CA SER A 397 13.41 -0.94 25.13
C SER A 397 14.80 -0.34 25.18
N ALA A 398 14.91 0.48 26.13
CA ALA A 398 16.03 1.00 26.86
C ALA A 398 16.86 -0.08 27.62
N GLY A 399 16.72 -1.36 27.36
CA GLY A 399 17.32 -2.43 28.16
C GLY A 399 18.71 -2.90 27.74
N THR A 400 19.26 -2.43 26.61
CA THR A 400 20.59 -2.82 26.17
C THR A 400 21.60 -1.67 26.34
N ALA A 401 22.84 -1.97 26.75
CA ALA A 401 23.93 -0.98 26.89
C ALA A 401 24.10 -0.14 25.60
N ALA A 402 24.01 -0.78 24.43
CA ALA A 402 24.06 -0.10 23.12
C ALA A 402 22.88 0.86 22.90
N GLY A 403 21.68 0.53 23.38
CA GLY A 403 20.51 1.40 23.33
C GLY A 403 20.65 2.63 24.23
N GLY A 404 21.21 2.45 25.42
CA GLY A 404 21.53 3.51 26.37
C GLY A 404 22.55 4.50 25.80
N TYR A 405 23.64 4.02 25.19
CA TYR A 405 24.63 4.85 24.53
C TYR A 405 24.05 5.71 23.40
N ARG A 406 23.27 5.10 22.49
CA ARG A 406 22.62 5.85 21.39
C ARG A 406 21.68 6.93 21.92
N HIS A 407 20.95 6.63 23.00
CA HIS A 407 20.08 7.62 23.64
C HIS A 407 20.86 8.77 24.24
N ALA A 408 21.98 8.50 24.93
CA ALA A 408 22.87 9.52 25.48
C ALA A 408 23.44 10.44 24.38
N VAL A 409 23.91 9.88 23.25
CA VAL A 409 24.40 10.65 22.11
C VAL A 409 23.30 11.53 21.53
N TRP A 410 22.09 11.03 21.40
CA TRP A 410 20.94 11.81 20.95
C TRP A 410 20.60 12.95 21.92
N LEU A 411 20.65 12.71 23.23
CA LEU A 411 20.43 13.75 24.26
C LEU A 411 21.48 14.86 24.19
N VAL A 412 22.75 14.51 24.07
CA VAL A 412 23.83 15.49 23.90
C VAL A 412 23.61 16.35 22.66
N GLN A 413 23.28 15.72 21.52
CA GLN A 413 22.97 16.45 20.29
C GLN A 413 21.75 17.37 20.44
N ARG A 414 20.74 16.93 21.18
CA ARG A 414 19.57 17.76 21.49
C ARG A 414 19.95 18.99 22.30
N VAL A 415 20.73 18.82 23.37
CA VAL A 415 21.22 19.94 24.21
C VAL A 415 22.07 20.92 23.37
N PHE A 416 22.88 20.38 22.45
CA PHE A 416 23.66 21.21 21.53
C PHE A 416 22.73 22.07 20.64
N CYS A 417 21.68 21.50 20.05
CA CYS A 417 20.69 22.25 19.27
C CYS A 417 19.99 23.33 20.12
N GLU A 418 19.64 23.03 21.37
CA GLU A 418 19.01 23.97 22.30
C GLU A 418 19.89 25.16 22.66
N LYS A 419 21.21 24.94 22.75
CA LYS A 419 22.20 26.01 22.96
C LYS A 419 22.40 26.88 21.71
N LEU A 420 22.26 26.31 20.51
CA LEU A 420 22.39 27.06 19.26
C LEU A 420 21.17 27.95 18.97
N ASP A 421 19.97 27.48 19.34
CA ASP A 421 18.71 28.19 19.09
C ASP A 421 17.66 27.81 20.15
N PRO A 422 17.20 28.74 20.99
CA PRO A 422 16.13 28.50 21.95
C PRO A 422 14.84 27.97 21.30
N GLN A 423 14.59 28.33 20.04
CA GLN A 423 13.42 27.89 19.25
C GLN A 423 13.71 26.64 18.39
N TRP A 424 14.78 25.92 18.67
CA TRP A 424 15.24 24.75 17.92
C TRP A 424 14.15 23.71 17.60
N ARG A 425 13.10 23.60 18.44
CA ARG A 425 12.03 22.62 18.23
C ARG A 425 11.21 22.93 16.98
N GLU A 426 10.94 24.21 16.71
CA GLU A 426 10.25 24.63 15.50
C GLU A 426 11.15 24.45 14.28
N SER A 427 12.38 24.89 14.35
CA SER A 427 13.40 24.66 13.32
C SER A 427 13.58 23.16 13.04
N TYR A 428 13.59 22.31 14.09
CA TYR A 428 13.64 20.84 13.95
C TYR A 428 12.41 20.27 13.23
N ARG A 429 11.20 20.76 13.52
CA ARG A 429 9.99 20.30 12.83
C ARG A 429 10.06 20.60 11.34
N ARG A 430 10.54 21.77 10.96
CA ARG A 430 10.74 22.18 9.56
C ARG A 430 11.78 21.31 8.86
N VAL A 431 12.96 21.11 9.45
CA VAL A 431 14.01 20.22 8.93
C VAL A 431 13.49 18.78 8.83
N ALA A 432 12.82 18.27 9.87
CA ALA A 432 12.27 16.92 9.88
C ALA A 432 11.17 16.72 8.82
N ALA A 433 10.40 17.76 8.49
CA ALA A 433 9.42 17.72 7.41
C ALA A 433 10.10 17.53 6.06
N VAL A 434 11.14 18.31 5.75
CA VAL A 434 11.92 18.18 4.51
C VAL A 434 12.53 16.78 4.40
N LEU A 435 13.22 16.29 5.45
CA LEU A 435 13.85 14.96 5.45
C LEU A 435 12.84 13.81 5.26
N ARG A 436 11.62 13.94 5.83
CA ARG A 436 10.55 12.93 5.66
C ARG A 436 9.91 12.97 4.27
N GLN A 437 9.96 14.11 3.62
CA GLN A 437 9.36 14.34 2.29
C GLN A 437 10.35 14.05 1.15
N THR A 438 11.59 13.70 1.44
CA THR A 438 12.58 13.34 0.41
C THR A 438 12.16 12.08 -0.32
N VAL A 439 11.84 12.22 -1.61
CA VAL A 439 11.41 11.12 -2.48
C VAL A 439 12.58 10.70 -3.36
N ARG A 440 13.07 9.48 -3.15
CA ARG A 440 14.20 8.88 -3.90
C ARG A 440 13.83 7.60 -4.64
N ALA A 441 12.64 7.09 -4.38
CA ALA A 441 12.18 5.83 -4.96
C ALA A 441 10.70 5.88 -5.28
N SER A 442 10.29 5.12 -6.27
CA SER A 442 8.91 5.00 -6.72
C SER A 442 8.06 4.03 -5.87
N SER A 443 8.42 3.83 -4.61
CA SER A 443 7.71 2.88 -3.72
C SER A 443 6.20 3.11 -3.63
N ALA A 444 5.74 4.35 -3.82
CA ALA A 444 4.32 4.68 -3.86
C ALA A 444 3.62 4.08 -5.08
N VAL A 445 4.21 4.21 -6.27
CA VAL A 445 3.65 3.63 -7.50
C VAL A 445 3.82 2.10 -7.51
N GLU A 446 4.89 1.55 -6.94
CA GLU A 446 5.05 0.10 -6.79
C GLU A 446 3.98 -0.50 -5.85
N CYS A 447 3.61 0.21 -4.78
CA CYS A 447 2.47 -0.16 -3.95
C CYS A 447 1.18 -0.22 -4.78
N MET A 448 0.92 0.78 -5.61
CA MET A 448 -0.24 0.80 -6.51
C MET A 448 -0.18 -0.32 -7.55
N ASN A 449 0.98 -0.55 -8.16
CA ASN A 449 1.18 -1.64 -9.11
C ASN A 449 0.92 -3.01 -8.48
N SER A 450 1.29 -3.19 -7.21
CA SER A 450 1.00 -4.42 -6.45
C SER A 450 -0.50 -4.65 -6.29
N VAL A 451 -1.26 -3.61 -5.96
CA VAL A 451 -2.73 -3.66 -5.92
C VAL A 451 -3.32 -3.98 -7.30
N LEU A 452 -2.83 -3.34 -8.35
CA LEU A 452 -3.29 -3.60 -9.72
C LEU A 452 -2.96 -5.01 -10.20
N ARG A 453 -1.81 -5.59 -9.83
CA ARG A 453 -1.45 -6.99 -10.11
C ARG A 453 -2.40 -7.98 -9.45
N MET A 454 -2.81 -7.73 -8.20
CA MET A 454 -3.85 -8.54 -7.55
C MET A 454 -5.18 -8.46 -8.30
N HIS A 455 -5.54 -7.29 -8.83
CA HIS A 455 -6.74 -7.13 -9.64
C HIS A 455 -6.60 -7.82 -10.99
N GLN A 456 -5.40 -7.86 -11.58
CA GLN A 456 -5.12 -8.52 -12.85
C GLN A 456 -5.43 -10.02 -12.81
N SER A 457 -5.13 -10.70 -11.70
CA SER A 457 -5.47 -12.11 -11.53
C SER A 457 -6.97 -12.39 -11.46
N ARG A 458 -7.78 -11.39 -11.07
CA ARG A 458 -9.23 -11.51 -10.85
C ARG A 458 -10.09 -10.96 -12.00
N HIS A 459 -9.54 -10.05 -12.81
CA HIS A 459 -10.23 -9.42 -13.92
C HIS A 459 -9.56 -9.79 -15.25
N ARG A 460 -10.24 -10.55 -16.08
CA ARG A 460 -9.74 -10.94 -17.41
C ARG A 460 -9.47 -9.72 -18.30
N THR A 461 -10.30 -8.68 -18.18
CA THR A 461 -10.13 -7.41 -18.90
C THR A 461 -10.30 -6.24 -17.95
N LEU A 462 -9.43 -5.24 -18.07
CA LEU A 462 -9.54 -3.97 -17.38
C LEU A 462 -10.06 -2.95 -18.40
N THR A 463 -11.33 -2.53 -18.24
CA THR A 463 -11.90 -1.44 -19.05
C THR A 463 -11.51 -0.08 -18.43
N PRO A 464 -11.52 1.02 -19.21
CA PRO A 464 -11.34 2.37 -18.66
C PRO A 464 -12.32 2.67 -17.52
N ASP A 465 -13.59 2.31 -17.67
CA ASP A 465 -14.62 2.49 -16.63
C ASP A 465 -14.27 1.77 -15.32
N LEU A 466 -13.82 0.51 -15.41
CA LEU A 466 -13.40 -0.24 -14.22
C LEU A 466 -12.14 0.33 -13.59
N LEU A 467 -11.22 0.86 -14.39
CA LEU A 467 -10.02 1.54 -13.90
C LEU A 467 -10.39 2.83 -13.14
N ASN A 468 -11.30 3.63 -13.71
CA ASN A 468 -11.82 4.84 -13.07
C ASN A 468 -12.49 4.51 -11.72
N LEU A 469 -13.32 3.47 -11.67
CA LEU A 469 -13.97 3.04 -10.44
C LEU A 469 -12.95 2.65 -9.35
N LYS A 470 -11.90 1.91 -9.73
CA LYS A 470 -10.81 1.52 -8.82
C LYS A 470 -10.01 2.72 -8.35
N ARG A 471 -9.72 3.67 -9.23
CA ARG A 471 -8.98 4.88 -8.92
C ARG A 471 -9.77 5.77 -7.94
N LEU A 472 -11.06 5.97 -8.18
CA LEU A 472 -11.92 6.73 -7.27
C LEU A 472 -12.00 6.06 -5.90
N TYR A 473 -12.26 4.73 -5.87
CA TYR A 473 -12.29 3.97 -4.63
C TYR A 473 -10.96 4.07 -3.85
N TRP A 474 -9.82 3.94 -4.53
CA TRP A 474 -8.51 4.09 -3.91
C TRP A 474 -8.34 5.46 -3.25
N ASN A 475 -8.69 6.52 -3.96
CA ASN A 475 -8.46 7.89 -3.51
C ASN A 475 -9.40 8.35 -2.38
N THR A 476 -10.53 7.67 -2.22
CA THR A 476 -11.54 7.97 -1.18
C THR A 476 -11.50 7.02 0.01
N ARG A 477 -10.78 5.89 -0.10
CA ARG A 477 -10.69 4.93 1.02
C ARG A 477 -9.87 5.48 2.17
N VAL A 478 -10.36 5.33 3.39
CA VAL A 478 -9.64 5.69 4.61
C VAL A 478 -8.55 4.66 4.92
N PHE A 479 -7.35 5.12 5.27
CA PHE A 479 -6.27 4.25 5.72
C PHE A 479 -6.49 3.80 7.17
N HIS A 480 -6.48 2.48 7.41
CA HIS A 480 -6.67 1.93 8.76
C HIS A 480 -5.38 1.84 9.60
N GLY A 481 -4.21 2.05 8.98
CA GLY A 481 -2.92 1.91 9.66
C GLY A 481 -1.81 2.77 9.06
N GLY A 482 -0.64 2.72 9.72
CA GLY A 482 0.55 3.44 9.30
C GLY A 482 0.46 4.95 9.53
N LYS A 483 1.36 5.70 8.89
CA LYS A 483 1.48 7.15 9.05
C LYS A 483 0.31 7.97 8.45
N ARG A 484 -0.58 7.31 7.68
CA ARG A 484 -1.75 7.94 7.03
C ARG A 484 -3.08 7.50 7.67
N LYS A 485 -3.04 6.84 8.82
CA LYS A 485 -4.22 6.32 9.51
C LYS A 485 -5.26 7.42 9.74
N GLY A 486 -6.51 7.09 9.44
CA GLY A 486 -7.69 7.92 9.75
C GLY A 486 -8.13 8.86 8.63
N LEU A 487 -7.32 9.05 7.59
CA LEU A 487 -7.63 9.94 6.47
C LEU A 487 -7.57 9.18 5.13
N CYS A 488 -8.27 9.67 4.12
CA CYS A 488 -8.15 9.17 2.75
C CYS A 488 -7.02 9.91 1.99
N PRO A 489 -6.59 9.41 0.80
CA PRO A 489 -5.59 10.08 -0.02
C PRO A 489 -5.89 11.54 -0.34
N TYR A 490 -7.13 11.89 -0.71
CA TYR A 490 -7.50 13.27 -1.01
C TYR A 490 -7.39 14.21 0.21
N GLU A 491 -7.77 13.72 1.41
CA GLU A 491 -7.59 14.48 2.65
C GLU A 491 -6.11 14.70 2.95
N HIS A 492 -5.28 13.67 2.78
CA HIS A 492 -3.82 13.79 2.93
C HIS A 492 -3.17 14.74 1.93
N LEU A 493 -3.72 14.85 0.72
CA LEU A 493 -3.27 15.82 -0.27
C LEU A 493 -3.66 17.26 0.11
N GLY A 494 -4.65 17.43 1.00
CA GLY A 494 -5.15 18.73 1.43
C GLY A 494 -6.27 19.30 0.55
N VAL A 495 -6.84 18.50 -0.34
CA VAL A 495 -7.98 18.91 -1.17
C VAL A 495 -9.24 18.85 -0.34
N LYS A 496 -9.93 20.01 -0.24
CA LYS A 496 -11.21 20.09 0.48
C LYS A 496 -12.36 19.69 -0.44
N LEU A 497 -13.07 18.64 -0.07
CA LEU A 497 -14.24 18.13 -0.79
C LEU A 497 -15.49 18.26 0.09
N PRO A 498 -16.69 18.36 -0.50
CA PRO A 498 -17.96 18.33 0.25
C PRO A 498 -18.15 17.02 1.02
N THR A 499 -17.67 15.93 0.46
CA THR A 499 -17.61 14.58 1.08
C THR A 499 -16.45 13.79 0.51
N TYR A 500 -15.89 12.90 1.33
CA TYR A 500 -14.88 11.91 0.91
C TYR A 500 -15.48 10.51 0.79
N ASP A 501 -16.79 10.37 1.03
CA ASP A 501 -17.46 9.08 0.89
C ASP A 501 -17.57 8.68 -0.57
N PHE A 502 -17.00 7.53 -0.89
CA PHE A 502 -16.95 6.96 -2.23
C PHE A 502 -18.33 6.87 -2.89
N TRP A 503 -19.32 6.36 -2.13
CA TRP A 503 -20.65 6.14 -2.69
C TRP A 503 -21.42 7.42 -2.89
N SER A 504 -21.33 8.36 -1.97
CA SER A 504 -22.00 9.67 -2.07
C SER A 504 -21.52 10.45 -3.29
N LEU A 505 -20.19 10.46 -3.55
CA LEU A 505 -19.63 11.08 -4.75
C LEU A 505 -20.15 10.41 -6.04
N LEU A 506 -20.18 9.08 -6.05
CA LEU A 506 -20.60 8.31 -7.21
C LEU A 506 -22.10 8.42 -7.48
N GLN A 507 -22.91 8.35 -6.43
CA GLN A 507 -24.38 8.40 -6.51
C GLN A 507 -24.88 9.73 -7.04
N ALA A 508 -24.31 10.85 -6.60
CA ALA A 508 -24.67 12.18 -7.09
C ALA A 508 -24.53 12.27 -8.62
N GLU A 509 -23.42 11.77 -9.17
CA GLU A 509 -23.17 11.80 -10.61
C GLU A 509 -24.03 10.79 -11.39
N MET A 510 -24.29 9.61 -10.81
CA MET A 510 -25.20 8.64 -11.39
C MET A 510 -26.64 9.17 -11.48
N GLN A 511 -27.09 9.92 -10.48
CA GLN A 511 -28.41 10.56 -10.46
C GLN A 511 -28.51 11.69 -11.50
N ALA A 512 -27.46 12.53 -11.60
CA ALA A 512 -27.38 13.58 -12.61
C ALA A 512 -27.45 13.01 -14.04
N ALA A 513 -26.70 11.94 -14.31
CA ALA A 513 -26.72 11.26 -15.60
C ALA A 513 -28.09 10.66 -15.94
N LEU A 514 -28.80 10.11 -14.95
CA LEU A 514 -30.16 9.58 -15.14
C LEU A 514 -31.19 10.69 -15.40
N ALA A 515 -31.05 11.84 -14.73
CA ALA A 515 -31.91 12.99 -14.96
C ALA A 515 -31.72 13.55 -16.38
N GLN A 516 -30.48 13.70 -16.83
CA GLN A 516 -30.14 14.15 -18.17
C GLN A 516 -30.71 13.20 -19.25
N ALA A 517 -30.52 11.89 -19.07
CA ALA A 517 -31.07 10.89 -20.03
C ALA A 517 -32.59 10.94 -20.15
N LYS A 518 -33.31 11.28 -19.06
CA LYS A 518 -34.79 11.47 -19.10
C LYS A 518 -35.19 12.73 -19.87
N VAL A 519 -34.43 13.81 -19.75
CA VAL A 519 -34.63 15.05 -20.49
C VAL A 519 -34.40 14.80 -21.99
N ASP A 520 -33.29 14.15 -22.34
CA ASP A 520 -32.92 13.83 -23.72
C ASP A 520 -33.98 12.90 -24.41
N ALA A 521 -34.52 11.93 -23.65
CA ALA A 521 -35.56 11.04 -24.13
C ALA A 521 -36.90 11.79 -24.38
N LYS A 522 -37.23 12.76 -23.51
CA LYS A 522 -38.42 13.59 -23.71
C LYS A 522 -38.29 14.51 -24.93
N SER A 523 -37.12 15.10 -25.15
CA SER A 523 -36.84 15.95 -26.29
C SER A 523 -36.94 15.18 -27.63
N LYS A 524 -36.41 13.96 -27.68
CA LYS A 524 -36.50 13.09 -28.87
C LYS A 524 -37.93 12.65 -29.19
N ASN A 525 -38.75 12.36 -28.16
CA ASN A 525 -40.14 11.98 -28.37
C ASN A 525 -41.02 13.19 -28.72
N GLY A 526 -40.67 14.42 -28.32
CA GLY A 526 -41.32 15.65 -28.72
C GLY A 526 -41.08 16.06 -30.18
N THR A 527 -39.90 15.67 -30.73
CA THR A 527 -39.55 15.97 -32.15
C THR A 527 -40.15 14.98 -33.15
N ILE A 528 -40.69 13.84 -32.69
CA ILE A 528 -41.38 12.83 -33.54
C ILE A 528 -42.89 13.11 -33.61
N ALA A 529 -43.41 13.97 -32.75
CA ALA A 529 -44.85 14.30 -32.67
C ALA A 529 -45.20 15.69 -33.27
N ALA A 530 -44.25 16.38 -33.89
CA ALA A 530 -44.42 17.59 -34.69
C ALA A 530 -44.06 17.28 -36.17
#